data_506019c89b3b32ba90bf9bf35d506a19
#
_entry.id   506019c89b3b32ba90bf9bf35d506a19
#
_cell.length_a   1.000
_cell.length_b   1.000
_cell.length_c   1.000
_cell.angle_alpha   90.00
_cell.angle_beta   90.00
_cell.angle_gamma   90.00
#
_symmetry.space_group_name_H-M   'P 1'
#
loop_
_entity.id
_entity.type
_entity.pdbx_description
1 polymer ?
#
loop_
_entity_poly.entity_id
_entity_poly.type
_entity_poly.pdbx_seq_one_letter_code
_entity_poly.pdbx_strand_id
1 'polypeptide(L)'
;MSSVVSLRTFIDSSDIPTVVFVDLQQEYIATPRLLAIPSIEPALANCRRALDHARKIGLPIAFTRLLDDSAFFNRATPFVQWIEGFEPQRNEMIFERGSPSCFSSELFASLMNQNRGGIVLAGFAGESACLSTLVDAYHRGHNVAYLADASASHALDDMTADEVHRAVSKVSGVYGDIYETSEWIASTLPRKLGIGKNTGS
;
A
#
# COMPACT_ATOMS: atom_id res chain seq x y z
N MET A 1 30.61 -14.55 -28.13
CA MET A 1 29.23 -14.52 -27.64
C MET A 1 29.28 -14.01 -26.22
N SER A 2 28.90 -12.76 -26.00
CA SER A 2 28.91 -12.18 -24.65
C SER A 2 27.60 -12.57 -23.98
N SER A 3 27.66 -13.43 -22.95
CA SER A 3 26.48 -13.76 -22.14
C SER A 3 26.13 -12.55 -21.26
N VAL A 4 25.03 -11.89 -21.59
CA VAL A 4 24.45 -10.87 -20.71
C VAL A 4 23.90 -11.59 -19.48
N VAL A 5 24.69 -11.62 -18.40
CA VAL A 5 24.22 -12.14 -17.12
C VAL A 5 23.22 -11.13 -16.57
N SER A 6 21.96 -11.54 -16.48
CA SER A 6 20.89 -10.70 -15.90
C SER A 6 21.20 -10.49 -14.41
N LEU A 7 21.41 -9.25 -13.99
CA LEU A 7 21.62 -8.89 -12.56
C LEU A 7 20.45 -9.33 -11.66
N ARG A 8 19.26 -9.57 -12.22
CA ARG A 8 18.11 -10.13 -11.48
C ARG A 8 18.37 -11.52 -10.89
N THR A 9 19.36 -12.26 -11.39
CA THR A 9 19.70 -13.61 -10.91
C THR A 9 20.43 -13.59 -9.57
N PHE A 10 20.89 -12.42 -9.10
CA PHE A 10 21.64 -12.25 -7.86
C PHE A 10 20.89 -11.48 -6.77
N ILE A 11 19.65 -11.03 -7.03
CA ILE A 11 18.81 -10.38 -6.02
C ILE A 11 18.00 -11.49 -5.35
N ASP A 12 18.19 -11.66 -4.04
CA ASP A 12 17.32 -12.52 -3.25
C ASP A 12 15.90 -11.96 -3.33
N SER A 13 14.95 -12.77 -3.79
CA SER A 13 13.54 -12.35 -3.90
C SER A 13 12.92 -12.00 -2.56
N SER A 14 13.50 -12.46 -1.44
CA SER A 14 13.08 -12.12 -0.09
C SER A 14 13.43 -10.68 0.31
N ASP A 15 14.34 -10.02 -0.40
CA ASP A 15 14.75 -8.63 -0.15
C ASP A 15 13.94 -7.61 -0.99
N ILE A 16 12.98 -8.08 -1.79
CA ILE A 16 12.12 -7.22 -2.60
C ILE A 16 10.90 -6.83 -1.76
N PRO A 17 10.58 -5.51 -1.64
CA PRO A 17 9.42 -5.09 -0.86
C PRO A 17 8.11 -5.55 -1.50
N THR A 18 7.13 -5.89 -0.67
CA THR A 18 5.76 -6.14 -1.11
C THR A 18 4.94 -4.86 -1.04
N VAL A 19 4.28 -4.50 -2.14
CA VAL A 19 3.35 -3.37 -2.16
C VAL A 19 1.98 -3.85 -1.69
N VAL A 20 1.49 -3.27 -0.61
CA VAL A 20 0.24 -3.66 0.05
C VAL A 20 -0.80 -2.57 -0.14
N PHE A 21 -1.87 -2.90 -0.84
CA PHE A 21 -3.04 -2.05 -1.01
C PHE A 21 -4.12 -2.45 -0.02
N VAL A 22 -4.43 -1.54 0.90
CA VAL A 22 -5.37 -1.77 2.00
C VAL A 22 -6.75 -1.28 1.57
N ASP A 23 -7.71 -2.18 1.58
CA ASP A 23 -9.15 -1.91 1.50
C ASP A 23 -9.59 -0.94 0.38
N LEU A 24 -9.09 -1.13 -0.83
CA LEU A 24 -9.58 -0.39 -2.00
C LEU A 24 -10.99 -0.89 -2.38
N GLN A 25 -11.95 -0.71 -1.43
CA GLN A 25 -13.31 -1.24 -1.49
C GLN A 25 -14.34 -0.14 -1.73
N GLN A 26 -15.44 -0.50 -2.40
CA GLN A 26 -16.55 0.39 -2.74
C GLN A 26 -17.15 1.10 -1.52
N GLU A 27 -17.03 0.52 -0.32
CA GLU A 27 -17.53 1.12 0.93
C GLU A 27 -16.98 2.53 1.16
N TYR A 28 -15.74 2.81 0.76
CA TYR A 28 -15.10 4.11 0.98
C TYR A 28 -15.44 5.18 -0.05
N ILE A 29 -16.07 4.79 -1.18
CA ILE A 29 -16.47 5.75 -2.23
C ILE A 29 -17.98 5.85 -2.45
N ALA A 30 -18.74 4.89 -1.95
CA ALA A 30 -20.19 4.82 -2.20
C ALA A 30 -20.95 5.87 -1.38
N THR A 31 -21.41 6.93 -2.01
CA THR A 31 -22.30 7.91 -1.38
C THR A 31 -23.77 7.54 -1.57
N PRO A 32 -24.63 7.70 -0.54
CA PRO A 32 -24.39 8.38 0.77
C PRO A 32 -24.06 7.43 1.94
N ARG A 33 -23.06 6.56 1.79
CA ARG A 33 -22.68 5.65 2.89
C ARG A 33 -21.84 6.38 3.95
N LEU A 34 -21.96 5.92 5.20
CA LEU A 34 -21.33 6.55 6.37
C LEU A 34 -19.79 6.51 6.30
N LEU A 35 -19.23 5.43 5.70
CA LEU A 35 -17.77 5.26 5.56
C LEU A 35 -17.23 5.79 4.24
N ALA A 36 -18.04 6.50 3.43
CA ALA A 36 -17.51 7.20 2.27
C ALA A 36 -16.55 8.33 2.72
N ILE A 37 -15.31 8.29 2.24
CA ILE A 37 -14.31 9.32 2.59
C ILE A 37 -14.48 10.52 1.66
N PRO A 38 -14.70 11.72 2.20
CA PRO A 38 -14.80 12.93 1.39
C PRO A 38 -13.48 13.21 0.64
N SER A 39 -13.58 13.66 -0.61
CA SER A 39 -12.41 14.06 -1.42
C SER A 39 -11.32 12.99 -1.53
N ILE A 40 -11.72 11.73 -1.62
CA ILE A 40 -10.81 10.56 -1.72
C ILE A 40 -10.08 10.49 -3.08
N GLU A 41 -10.54 11.18 -4.11
CA GLU A 41 -10.09 11.03 -5.49
C GLU A 41 -8.58 11.27 -5.67
N PRO A 42 -7.92 12.26 -5.04
CA PRO A 42 -6.48 12.43 -5.16
C PRO A 42 -5.69 11.22 -4.63
N ALA A 43 -6.13 10.66 -3.49
CA ALA A 43 -5.51 9.49 -2.90
C ALA A 43 -5.72 8.24 -3.78
N LEU A 44 -6.91 8.06 -4.36
CA LEU A 44 -7.16 7.00 -5.34
C LEU A 44 -6.29 7.14 -6.59
N ALA A 45 -6.10 8.36 -7.10
CA ALA A 45 -5.21 8.60 -8.23
C ALA A 45 -3.76 8.19 -7.89
N ASN A 46 -3.30 8.48 -6.68
CA ASN A 46 -1.98 8.07 -6.21
C ASN A 46 -1.88 6.55 -5.97
N CYS A 47 -2.92 5.91 -5.40
CA CYS A 47 -2.99 4.44 -5.35
C CYS A 47 -2.87 3.83 -6.75
N ARG A 48 -3.54 4.42 -7.76
CA ARG A 48 -3.43 3.97 -9.15
C ARG A 48 -2.00 4.09 -9.67
N ARG A 49 -1.36 5.24 -9.48
CA ARG A 49 0.03 5.46 -9.90
C ARG A 49 0.98 4.46 -9.25
N ALA A 50 0.81 4.20 -7.94
CA ALA A 50 1.61 3.23 -7.22
C ALA A 50 1.40 1.80 -7.74
N LEU A 51 0.15 1.41 -7.99
CA LEU A 51 -0.22 0.10 -8.52
C LEU A 51 0.35 -0.14 -9.92
N ASP A 52 0.16 0.83 -10.83
CA ASP A 52 0.67 0.73 -12.20
C ASP A 52 2.20 0.67 -12.22
N HIS A 53 2.86 1.43 -11.34
CA HIS A 53 4.32 1.37 -11.20
C HIS A 53 4.78 0.02 -10.68
N ALA A 54 4.18 -0.49 -9.60
CA ALA A 54 4.51 -1.80 -9.02
C ALA A 54 4.35 -2.93 -10.05
N ARG A 55 3.24 -2.94 -10.79
CA ARG A 55 2.98 -3.87 -11.90
C ARG A 55 4.04 -3.76 -13.00
N LYS A 56 4.40 -2.54 -13.39
CA LYS A 56 5.39 -2.26 -14.44
C LYS A 56 6.78 -2.78 -14.10
N ILE A 57 7.21 -2.63 -12.85
CA ILE A 57 8.56 -3.07 -12.42
C ILE A 57 8.57 -4.47 -11.82
N GLY A 58 7.40 -5.13 -11.72
CA GLY A 58 7.26 -6.52 -11.29
C GLY A 58 7.47 -6.72 -9.78
N LEU A 59 7.05 -5.75 -8.95
CA LEU A 59 7.04 -5.94 -7.49
C LEU A 59 5.93 -6.93 -7.09
N PRO A 60 6.13 -7.69 -6.00
CA PRO A 60 5.05 -8.43 -5.36
C PRO A 60 3.95 -7.48 -4.90
N ILE A 61 2.69 -7.79 -5.21
CA ILE A 61 1.53 -6.98 -4.85
C ILE A 61 0.58 -7.81 -4.00
N ALA A 62 0.14 -7.24 -2.89
CA ALA A 62 -0.86 -7.80 -2.00
C ALA A 62 -2.03 -6.82 -1.86
N PHE A 63 -3.23 -7.32 -2.05
CA PHE A 63 -4.46 -6.62 -1.73
C PHE A 63 -5.04 -7.20 -0.45
N THR A 64 -5.42 -6.34 0.47
CA THR A 64 -6.19 -6.75 1.64
C THR A 64 -7.59 -6.17 1.58
N ARG A 65 -8.56 -6.88 2.09
CA ARG A 65 -9.91 -6.35 2.26
C ARG A 65 -10.49 -6.72 3.61
N LEU A 66 -11.18 -5.76 4.18
CA LEU A 66 -11.96 -5.97 5.39
C LEU A 66 -13.28 -6.63 5.02
N LEU A 67 -13.64 -7.66 5.77
CA LEU A 67 -14.91 -8.35 5.65
C LEU A 67 -15.54 -8.49 7.03
N ASP A 68 -16.80 -8.07 7.13
CA ASP A 68 -17.57 -8.13 8.36
C ASP A 68 -19.00 -8.63 8.05
N ASP A 69 -19.69 -9.09 9.07
CA ASP A 69 -21.11 -9.45 9.01
C ASP A 69 -22.02 -8.29 9.47
N SER A 70 -21.44 -7.12 9.79
CA SER A 70 -22.14 -5.90 10.17
C SER A 70 -22.77 -5.16 8.99
N ALA A 71 -23.21 -3.93 9.20
CA ALA A 71 -23.73 -3.07 8.15
C ALA A 71 -22.67 -2.57 7.13
N PHE A 72 -21.38 -2.66 7.50
CA PHE A 72 -20.26 -2.20 6.70
C PHE A 72 -19.36 -3.38 6.30
N PHE A 73 -18.73 -3.31 5.14
CA PHE A 73 -17.89 -4.37 4.59
C PHE A 73 -18.56 -5.75 4.56
N ASN A 74 -19.88 -5.78 4.50
CA ASN A 74 -20.67 -6.99 4.55
C ASN A 74 -20.56 -7.76 3.23
N ARG A 75 -20.21 -9.06 3.34
CA ARG A 75 -20.05 -9.97 2.19
C ARG A 75 -21.28 -10.04 1.29
N ALA A 76 -22.48 -9.82 1.84
CA ALA A 76 -23.75 -9.87 1.10
C ALA A 76 -24.04 -8.58 0.31
N THR A 77 -23.19 -7.56 0.39
CA THR A 77 -23.43 -6.27 -0.27
C THR A 77 -22.40 -6.00 -1.38
N PRO A 78 -22.74 -5.18 -2.39
CA PRO A 78 -21.80 -4.80 -3.43
C PRO A 78 -20.67 -3.90 -2.91
N PHE A 79 -20.82 -3.29 -1.74
CA PHE A 79 -19.86 -2.33 -1.18
C PHE A 79 -18.56 -2.97 -0.71
N VAL A 80 -18.54 -4.27 -0.51
CA VAL A 80 -17.33 -5.05 -0.20
C VAL A 80 -16.42 -5.28 -1.42
N GLN A 81 -16.94 -5.06 -2.61
CA GLN A 81 -16.20 -5.26 -3.85
C GLN A 81 -15.08 -4.23 -4.01
N TRP A 82 -14.10 -4.56 -4.83
CA TRP A 82 -13.03 -3.65 -5.19
C TRP A 82 -13.57 -2.41 -5.91
N ILE A 83 -12.92 -1.28 -5.70
CA ILE A 83 -13.16 -0.08 -6.50
C ILE A 83 -12.79 -0.39 -7.95
N GLU A 84 -13.60 0.05 -8.90
CA GLU A 84 -13.39 -0.20 -10.33
C GLU A 84 -11.97 0.16 -10.76
N GLY A 85 -11.33 -0.79 -11.44
CA GLY A 85 -9.97 -0.71 -11.93
C GLY A 85 -8.90 -1.01 -10.87
N PHE A 86 -9.27 -1.34 -9.63
CA PHE A 86 -8.33 -1.83 -8.62
C PHE A 86 -8.49 -3.33 -8.35
N GLU A 87 -9.12 -4.04 -9.26
CA GLU A 87 -9.25 -5.49 -9.15
C GLU A 87 -7.88 -6.16 -9.19
N PRO A 88 -7.61 -7.11 -8.26
CA PRO A 88 -6.38 -7.88 -8.28
C PRO A 88 -6.25 -8.73 -9.55
N GLN A 89 -5.05 -8.82 -10.09
CA GLN A 89 -4.72 -9.71 -11.20
C GLN A 89 -4.44 -11.14 -10.68
N ARG A 90 -4.40 -12.13 -11.59
CA ARG A 90 -4.24 -13.55 -11.22
C ARG A 90 -2.94 -13.88 -10.47
N ASN A 91 -1.90 -13.08 -10.67
CA ASN A 91 -0.60 -13.23 -10.05
C ASN A 91 -0.41 -12.34 -8.81
N GLU A 92 -1.46 -11.66 -8.37
CA GLU A 92 -1.45 -10.79 -7.20
C GLU A 92 -2.14 -11.49 -6.02
N MET A 93 -1.66 -11.20 -4.83
CA MET A 93 -2.14 -11.83 -3.61
C MET A 93 -3.37 -11.11 -3.07
N ILE A 94 -4.32 -11.88 -2.53
CA ILE A 94 -5.53 -11.35 -1.89
C ILE A 94 -5.62 -11.93 -0.49
N PHE A 95 -5.81 -11.07 0.51
CA PHE A 95 -5.99 -11.43 1.90
C PHE A 95 -7.27 -10.83 2.46
N GLU A 96 -8.06 -11.67 3.12
CA GLU A 96 -9.28 -11.27 3.82
C GLU A 96 -9.01 -11.22 5.32
N ARG A 97 -9.62 -10.26 5.99
CA ARG A 97 -9.49 -10.08 7.44
C ARG A 97 -10.77 -9.50 8.05
N GLY A 98 -10.95 -9.70 9.36
CA GLY A 98 -12.09 -9.19 10.12
C GLY A 98 -11.72 -8.07 11.10
N SER A 99 -10.47 -7.59 11.11
CA SER A 99 -10.00 -6.53 12.01
C SER A 99 -9.15 -5.51 11.24
N PRO A 100 -8.95 -4.29 11.76
CA PRO A 100 -8.30 -3.20 11.02
C PRO A 100 -6.89 -3.51 10.53
N SER A 101 -6.04 -4.15 11.35
CA SER A 101 -4.68 -4.50 10.93
C SER A 101 -4.67 -5.62 9.89
N CYS A 102 -3.87 -5.47 8.83
CA CYS A 102 -3.64 -6.52 7.83
C CYS A 102 -3.04 -7.79 8.47
N PHE A 103 -2.27 -7.64 9.54
CA PHE A 103 -1.68 -8.75 10.28
C PHE A 103 -2.70 -9.59 11.07
N SER A 104 -3.97 -9.17 11.14
CA SER A 104 -5.05 -10.01 11.65
C SER A 104 -5.40 -11.19 10.71
N SER A 105 -4.97 -11.14 9.45
CA SER A 105 -4.94 -12.28 8.54
C SER A 105 -3.68 -13.11 8.82
N GLU A 106 -3.85 -14.35 9.29
CA GLU A 106 -2.72 -15.26 9.56
C GLU A 106 -1.88 -15.54 8.32
N LEU A 107 -2.53 -15.66 7.15
CA LEU A 107 -1.83 -15.87 5.88
C LEU A 107 -0.98 -14.66 5.49
N PHE A 108 -1.51 -13.44 5.65
CA PHE A 108 -0.75 -12.21 5.42
C PHE A 108 0.43 -12.13 6.38
N ALA A 109 0.20 -12.33 7.67
CA ALA A 109 1.25 -12.30 8.68
C ALA A 109 2.36 -13.32 8.40
N SER A 110 1.99 -14.55 8.04
CA SER A 110 2.95 -15.61 7.71
C SER A 110 3.80 -15.25 6.50
N LEU A 111 3.19 -14.69 5.45
CA LEU A 111 3.91 -14.29 4.23
C LEU A 111 4.86 -13.12 4.53
N MET A 112 4.39 -12.08 5.21
CA MET A 112 5.23 -10.91 5.52
C MET A 112 6.40 -11.28 6.43
N ASN A 113 6.22 -12.18 7.38
CA ASN A 113 7.31 -12.67 8.24
C ASN A 113 8.44 -13.40 7.46
N GLN A 114 8.15 -13.90 6.26
CA GLN A 114 9.15 -14.50 5.38
C GLN A 114 9.81 -13.49 4.44
N ASN A 115 9.21 -12.30 4.29
CA ASN A 115 9.70 -11.24 3.41
C ASN A 115 10.62 -10.28 4.18
N ARG A 116 11.89 -10.17 3.76
CA ARG A 116 12.88 -9.24 4.34
C ARG A 116 12.87 -7.86 3.66
N GLY A 117 12.28 -7.77 2.48
CA GLY A 117 12.28 -6.55 1.68
C GLY A 117 11.35 -5.44 2.21
N GLY A 118 10.60 -5.73 3.26
CA GLY A 118 9.68 -4.77 3.87
C GLY A 118 8.36 -4.62 3.13
N ILE A 119 7.61 -3.60 3.51
CA ILE A 119 6.26 -3.33 3.06
C ILE A 119 6.17 -1.90 2.50
N VAL A 120 5.56 -1.74 1.34
CA VAL A 120 5.10 -0.43 0.86
C VAL A 120 3.59 -0.39 1.04
N LEU A 121 3.09 0.51 1.87
CA LEU A 121 1.69 0.54 2.31
C LEU A 121 0.94 1.72 1.68
N ALA A 122 -0.23 1.45 1.09
CA ALA A 122 -1.16 2.44 0.55
C ALA A 122 -2.60 1.96 0.75
N GLY A 123 -3.59 2.87 0.69
CA GLY A 123 -5.02 2.51 0.77
C GLY A 123 -5.75 3.16 1.94
N PHE A 124 -6.87 2.54 2.40
CA PHE A 124 -7.85 3.17 3.28
C PHE A 124 -8.27 2.28 4.47
N ALA A 125 -8.75 2.86 5.55
CA ALA A 125 -8.62 4.28 5.91
C ALA A 125 -7.32 4.51 6.67
N GLY A 126 -6.73 5.71 6.50
CA GLY A 126 -5.45 6.07 7.08
C GLY A 126 -5.41 5.93 8.60
N GLU A 127 -6.40 6.50 9.29
CA GLU A 127 -6.52 6.52 10.76
C GLU A 127 -6.84 5.16 11.38
N SER A 128 -7.29 4.21 10.57
CA SER A 128 -7.73 2.89 11.03
C SER A 128 -6.82 1.78 10.49
N ALA A 129 -7.13 1.26 9.30
CA ALA A 129 -6.47 0.08 8.75
C ALA A 129 -4.99 0.31 8.42
N CYS A 130 -4.64 1.48 7.87
CA CYS A 130 -3.23 1.77 7.54
C CYS A 130 -2.39 1.97 8.81
N LEU A 131 -2.85 2.81 9.75
CA LEU A 131 -2.12 3.06 11.00
C LEU A 131 -1.97 1.78 11.84
N SER A 132 -3.04 1.00 12.01
CA SER A 132 -2.95 -0.25 12.78
C SER A 132 -2.03 -1.29 12.13
N THR A 133 -2.03 -1.38 10.80
CA THR A 133 -1.10 -2.25 10.06
C THR A 133 0.35 -1.80 10.25
N LEU A 134 0.60 -0.50 10.19
CA LEU A 134 1.93 0.08 10.34
C LEU A 134 2.50 -0.15 11.74
N VAL A 135 1.68 0.05 12.78
CA VAL A 135 2.05 -0.23 14.17
C VAL A 135 2.37 -1.72 14.37
N ASP A 136 1.51 -2.61 13.87
CA ASP A 136 1.75 -4.05 13.96
C ASP A 136 3.01 -4.48 13.19
N ALA A 137 3.25 -3.91 12.01
CA ALA A 137 4.44 -4.16 11.22
C ALA A 137 5.71 -3.77 11.99
N TYR A 138 5.71 -2.58 12.61
CA TYR A 138 6.81 -2.09 13.44
C TYR A 138 7.14 -3.05 14.60
N HIS A 139 6.12 -3.48 15.35
CA HIS A 139 6.29 -4.43 16.47
C HIS A 139 6.77 -5.81 16.03
N ARG A 140 6.55 -6.17 14.76
CA ARG A 140 7.05 -7.41 14.16
C ARG A 140 8.43 -7.27 13.51
N GLY A 141 9.02 -6.06 13.54
CA GLY A 141 10.34 -5.79 13.00
C GLY A 141 10.37 -5.60 11.48
N HIS A 142 9.23 -5.29 10.85
CA HIS A 142 9.19 -4.97 9.43
C HIS A 142 9.51 -3.50 9.17
N ASN A 143 10.25 -3.25 8.10
CA ASN A 143 10.40 -1.91 7.55
C ASN A 143 9.17 -1.57 6.71
N VAL A 144 8.56 -0.42 6.94
CA VAL A 144 7.39 0.04 6.18
C VAL A 144 7.66 1.39 5.55
N ALA A 145 7.40 1.50 4.25
CA ALA A 145 7.28 2.76 3.53
C ALA A 145 5.78 3.06 3.34
N TYR A 146 5.25 4.06 4.03
CA TYR A 146 3.86 4.47 3.92
C TYR A 146 3.70 5.57 2.89
N LEU A 147 2.89 5.34 1.86
CA LEU A 147 2.56 6.32 0.83
C LEU A 147 1.41 7.20 1.34
N ALA A 148 1.75 8.30 2.02
CA ALA A 148 0.77 9.10 2.71
C ALA A 148 -0.24 9.77 1.77
N ASP A 149 0.19 10.21 0.59
CA ASP A 149 -0.68 10.80 -0.44
C ASP A 149 -1.52 9.77 -1.21
N ALA A 150 -1.23 8.47 -1.04
CA ALA A 150 -2.03 7.34 -1.52
C ALA A 150 -2.92 6.76 -0.40
N SER A 151 -3.28 7.57 0.57
CA SER A 151 -4.19 7.26 1.65
C SER A 151 -5.06 8.47 1.98
N ALA A 152 -6.17 8.23 2.66
CA ALA A 152 -7.07 9.28 3.14
C ALA A 152 -7.76 8.81 4.43
N SER A 153 -8.33 9.73 5.18
CA SER A 153 -8.95 9.49 6.48
C SER A 153 -10.36 10.04 6.55
N HIS A 154 -11.14 9.56 7.51
CA HIS A 154 -12.41 10.18 7.87
C HIS A 154 -12.21 11.42 8.77
N ALA A 155 -13.21 12.26 8.84
CA ALA A 155 -13.31 13.25 9.90
C ALA A 155 -13.54 12.54 11.24
N LEU A 156 -12.97 13.04 12.32
CA LEU A 156 -13.14 12.53 13.67
C LEU A 156 -13.48 13.69 14.60
N ASP A 157 -14.61 13.60 15.28
CA ASP A 157 -15.10 14.62 16.19
C ASP A 157 -15.09 16.03 15.54
N ASP A 158 -14.31 16.95 16.09
CA ASP A 158 -14.13 18.33 15.63
C ASP A 158 -13.01 18.48 14.57
N MET A 159 -12.32 17.40 14.23
CA MET A 159 -11.27 17.41 13.21
C MET A 159 -11.83 17.07 11.83
N THR A 160 -11.50 17.86 10.85
CA THR A 160 -11.76 17.55 9.44
C THR A 160 -10.97 16.33 8.95
N ALA A 161 -11.42 15.71 7.87
CA ALA A 161 -10.72 14.57 7.26
C ALA A 161 -9.25 14.87 6.94
N ASP A 162 -8.95 16.07 6.43
CA ASP A 162 -7.58 16.51 6.12
C ASP A 162 -6.73 16.71 7.38
N GLU A 163 -7.32 17.21 8.47
CA GLU A 163 -6.62 17.37 9.74
C GLU A 163 -6.29 16.01 10.36
N VAL A 164 -7.26 15.09 10.35
CA VAL A 164 -7.03 13.70 10.79
C VAL A 164 -5.94 13.06 9.96
N HIS A 165 -6.04 13.13 8.63
CA HIS A 165 -5.05 12.51 7.74
C HIS A 165 -3.65 13.08 7.94
N ARG A 166 -3.51 14.39 8.12
CA ARG A 166 -2.24 15.05 8.42
C ARG A 166 -1.67 14.60 9.77
N ALA A 167 -2.51 14.46 10.80
CA ALA A 167 -2.09 13.98 12.11
C ALA A 167 -1.62 12.51 12.03
N VAL A 168 -2.41 11.66 11.38
CA VAL A 168 -2.09 10.24 11.15
C VAL A 168 -0.76 10.08 10.40
N SER A 169 -0.56 10.85 9.32
CA SER A 169 0.70 10.78 8.55
C SER A 169 1.91 11.15 9.41
N LYS A 170 1.78 12.14 10.31
CA LYS A 170 2.86 12.48 11.24
C LYS A 170 3.13 11.40 12.28
N VAL A 171 2.06 10.83 12.87
CA VAL A 171 2.19 9.73 13.84
C VAL A 171 2.79 8.50 13.17
N SER A 172 2.39 8.21 11.95
CA SER A 172 2.92 7.10 11.14
C SER A 172 4.45 7.16 10.98
N GLY A 173 5.02 8.36 10.96
CA GLY A 173 6.48 8.56 10.91
C GLY A 173 7.26 8.08 12.14
N VAL A 174 6.56 7.69 13.22
CA VAL A 174 7.18 7.03 14.38
C VAL A 174 7.42 5.53 14.12
N TYR A 175 6.63 4.95 13.21
CA TYR A 175 6.57 3.51 12.98
C TYR A 175 7.12 3.08 11.61
N GLY A 176 7.35 4.02 10.70
CA GLY A 176 7.86 3.74 9.36
C GLY A 176 8.28 5.00 8.62
N ASP A 177 8.80 4.83 7.42
CA ASP A 177 9.17 5.93 6.55
C ASP A 177 7.95 6.46 5.79
N ILE A 178 7.80 7.77 5.72
CA ILE A 178 6.70 8.43 5.02
C ILE A 178 7.19 8.91 3.66
N TYR A 179 6.45 8.55 2.62
CA TYR A 179 6.73 8.96 1.24
C TYR A 179 5.52 9.58 0.57
N GLU A 180 5.75 10.53 -0.30
CA GLU A 180 4.85 10.83 -1.40
C GLU A 180 5.00 9.75 -2.48
N THR A 181 3.91 9.39 -3.14
CA THR A 181 3.92 8.36 -4.19
C THR A 181 4.94 8.65 -5.30
N SER A 182 5.10 9.93 -5.67
CA SER A 182 6.08 10.36 -6.67
C SER A 182 7.53 10.13 -6.24
N GLU A 183 7.83 10.36 -4.97
CA GLU A 183 9.17 10.14 -4.40
C GLU A 183 9.49 8.65 -4.34
N TRP A 184 8.54 7.83 -3.88
CA TRP A 184 8.70 6.39 -3.87
C TRP A 184 8.94 5.83 -5.28
N ILE A 185 8.13 6.24 -6.27
CA ILE A 185 8.32 5.84 -7.67
C ILE A 185 9.71 6.22 -8.17
N ALA A 186 10.16 7.44 -7.89
CA ALA A 186 11.48 7.90 -8.31
C ALA A 186 12.63 7.10 -7.65
N SER A 187 12.46 6.69 -6.39
CA SER A 187 13.47 5.93 -5.64
C SER A 187 13.65 4.50 -6.17
N THR A 188 12.61 3.92 -6.76
CA THR A 188 12.60 2.54 -7.27
C THR A 188 12.92 2.43 -8.77
N LEU A 189 13.08 3.57 -9.46
CA LEU A 189 13.56 3.56 -10.84
C LEU A 189 15.05 3.16 -10.88
N PRO A 190 15.47 2.30 -11.84
CA PRO A 190 16.88 1.97 -11.98
C PRO A 190 17.65 3.28 -12.23
N ARG A 191 18.61 3.59 -11.35
CA ARG A 191 19.53 4.71 -11.59
C ARG A 191 20.19 4.46 -12.92
N LYS A 192 20.03 5.38 -13.89
CA LYS A 192 20.82 5.39 -15.11
C LYS A 192 22.27 5.50 -14.65
N LEU A 193 23.03 4.40 -14.77
CA LEU A 193 24.48 4.44 -14.63
C LEU A 193 24.97 5.47 -15.62
N GLY A 194 25.42 6.62 -15.10
CA GLY A 194 26.02 7.65 -15.92
C GLY A 194 27.24 7.02 -16.58
N ILE A 195 27.13 6.75 -17.88
CA ILE A 195 28.27 6.42 -18.71
C ILE A 195 29.09 7.71 -18.73
N GLY A 196 30.08 7.79 -17.83
CA GLY A 196 31.09 8.83 -17.85
C GLY A 196 31.73 8.81 -19.23
N LYS A 197 31.49 9.85 -20.02
CA LYS A 197 32.30 10.12 -21.19
C LYS A 197 33.73 10.39 -20.67
N ASN A 198 34.57 9.37 -20.73
CA ASN A 198 36.00 9.58 -20.71
C ASN A 198 36.37 10.29 -22.01
N THR A 199 36.41 11.62 -21.99
CA THR A 199 37.13 12.40 -22.97
C THR A 199 38.58 12.38 -22.55
N GLY A 200 39.32 11.35 -23.03
CA GLY A 200 40.75 11.39 -23.01
C GLY A 200 41.28 12.48 -23.93
N SER A 201 42.17 13.26 -23.42
CA SER A 201 43.16 14.06 -24.16
C SER A 201 44.53 13.46 -23.87
#